data_e0dc8caac5e263d60e44c3408899595f
#
_entry.id   e0dc8caac5e263d60e44c3408899595f
#
_cell.length_a   1.000
_cell.length_b   1.000
_cell.length_c   1.000
_cell.angle_alpha   90.00
_cell.angle_beta   90.00
_cell.angle_gamma   90.00
#
_symmetry.space_group_name_H-M   'P 1'
#
loop_
_entity.id
_entity.type
_entity.pdbx_description
1 polymer ?
#
loop_
_entity_poly.entity_id
_entity_poly.type
_entity_poly.pdbx_seq_one_letter_code
_entity_poly.pdbx_strand_id
1 'polypeptide(L)'
;MGLSWGPGMAPAWELSADSETPCILLEPLHGETGEALDFRWTSMNVPAEGWVRSLELGRHVSLWTREGAALFDVATFVRVLMRGVPHVGLLPGDAAGRRYVVVRHGEGLALWLLPRDEGQAADAHQAERERAARQEVEAALARAEQTVSALREAEERYRLATRATHDVLWDWHFATDHVRWDPGTGNAFGHATSVLEHKLGWWGERVHDEDRDRVVDRLVEFVASTGDVWSEEYRFQRADGSWAHVLDRGVLARDDEGRPVRMIGSMMDVTERTRQLETMVEEARFRERFIGILGHDLRNPLNAIVLSARAQKRRGPLECTPEQYRQHAQRIEASATRMGNMIADLLDLTRARLAGGIPLRKGPTDLGAVCQQVVDELSAAYPDRAVAVDVDGKAEGEWDSERLAQVLSNLVGNALEHGSPDAPVFLRCWTKGEHQVLEVQNPGNPIPEELRERLFDPFRQGEGEREQGGRRNSGLGLGLFIVKEIVQAHGGTVEVTSTQKEGTTFTVRLPRPPRPKAKAKAGRSRTRTA
;
A
#
# COMPACT_ATOMS: atom_id res chain seq x y z
N MET A 1 -7.46 -26.72 41.50
CA MET A 1 -6.77 -26.14 40.33
C MET A 1 -7.49 -24.85 40.05
N GLY A 2 -6.88 -23.71 40.44
CA GLY A 2 -7.44 -22.39 40.24
C GLY A 2 -7.28 -21.99 38.79
N LEU A 3 -8.37 -21.68 38.10
CA LEU A 3 -8.35 -21.01 36.82
C LEU A 3 -7.96 -19.54 37.07
N SER A 4 -6.74 -19.13 36.68
CA SER A 4 -6.28 -17.74 36.77
C SER A 4 -6.94 -16.94 35.65
N TRP A 5 -7.75 -15.98 36.03
CA TRP A 5 -8.29 -14.96 35.15
C TRP A 5 -7.23 -13.87 34.91
N GLY A 6 -7.12 -13.30 33.68
CA GLY A 6 -6.13 -12.32 33.35
C GLY A 6 -6.22 -11.03 34.16
N PRO A 7 -5.12 -10.26 34.32
CA PRO A 7 -5.08 -9.07 35.15
C PRO A 7 -5.93 -7.96 34.53
N GLY A 8 -6.90 -7.46 35.30
CA GLY A 8 -7.73 -6.31 34.95
C GLY A 8 -9.23 -6.46 35.18
N MET A 9 -9.72 -7.68 35.43
CA MET A 9 -11.07 -7.92 35.92
C MET A 9 -10.95 -8.72 37.21
N ALA A 10 -10.98 -8.03 38.36
CA ALA A 10 -11.29 -8.73 39.62
C ALA A 10 -12.62 -9.45 39.40
N PRO A 11 -12.67 -10.78 39.50
CA PRO A 11 -13.92 -11.50 39.28
C PRO A 11 -14.91 -11.03 40.34
N ALA A 12 -16.19 -10.90 39.97
CA ALA A 12 -17.24 -10.45 40.91
C ALA A 12 -17.32 -11.30 42.18
N TRP A 13 -16.72 -12.51 42.20
CA TRP A 13 -16.64 -13.36 43.40
C TRP A 13 -15.57 -12.91 44.40
N GLU A 14 -14.49 -12.18 44.00
CA GLU A 14 -13.56 -11.58 44.98
C GLU A 14 -14.23 -10.49 45.80
N LEU A 15 -15.21 -9.78 45.21
CA LEU A 15 -16.08 -8.85 45.93
C LEU A 15 -17.05 -9.59 46.88
N SER A 16 -17.30 -10.90 46.68
CA SER A 16 -18.18 -11.74 47.49
C SER A 16 -17.42 -12.78 48.31
N ALA A 17 -16.09 -12.90 48.19
CA ALA A 17 -15.30 -13.85 48.97
C ALA A 17 -15.38 -13.56 50.48
N ASP A 18 -15.51 -12.28 50.86
CA ASP A 18 -15.76 -11.81 52.23
C ASP A 18 -17.26 -11.67 52.54
N SER A 19 -18.14 -11.94 51.58
CA SER A 19 -19.60 -11.87 51.77
C SER A 19 -20.11 -13.19 52.38
N GLU A 20 -20.88 -13.08 53.44
CA GLU A 20 -21.64 -14.22 54.02
C GLU A 20 -22.76 -14.72 53.07
N THR A 21 -23.01 -14.02 51.97
CA THR A 21 -24.04 -14.34 50.98
C THR A 21 -23.53 -15.37 49.99
N PRO A 22 -24.16 -16.55 49.85
CA PRO A 22 -23.76 -17.55 48.86
C PRO A 22 -23.80 -16.99 47.43
N CYS A 23 -22.70 -17.18 46.68
CA CYS A 23 -22.58 -16.77 45.29
C CYS A 23 -22.02 -17.91 44.42
N ILE A 24 -22.60 -18.10 43.24
CA ILE A 24 -22.22 -19.12 42.26
C ILE A 24 -22.03 -18.45 40.90
N LEU A 25 -20.91 -18.74 40.24
CA LEU A 25 -20.69 -18.36 38.84
C LEU A 25 -21.12 -19.49 37.90
N LEU A 26 -21.83 -19.12 36.86
CA LEU A 26 -22.45 -20.01 35.89
C LEU A 26 -21.96 -19.69 34.49
N GLU A 27 -21.57 -20.72 33.76
CA GLU A 27 -21.19 -20.65 32.35
C GLU A 27 -22.31 -21.23 31.47
N PRO A 28 -22.72 -20.57 30.37
CA PRO A 28 -23.73 -21.14 29.49
C PRO A 28 -23.18 -22.33 28.71
N LEU A 29 -24.02 -23.35 28.54
CA LEU A 29 -23.80 -24.48 27.66
C LEU A 29 -24.59 -24.24 26.37
N HIS A 30 -23.89 -24.18 25.26
CA HIS A 30 -24.48 -23.88 23.97
C HIS A 30 -24.82 -25.13 23.17
N GLY A 31 -25.91 -25.08 22.41
CA GLY A 31 -26.29 -26.08 21.42
C GLY A 31 -25.49 -25.93 20.11
N GLU A 32 -25.78 -26.78 19.13
CA GLU A 32 -25.14 -26.79 17.83
C GLU A 32 -25.35 -25.47 17.04
N THR A 33 -26.42 -24.73 17.32
CA THR A 33 -26.77 -23.45 16.69
C THR A 33 -26.28 -22.24 17.49
N GLY A 34 -25.57 -22.49 18.61
CA GLY A 34 -24.95 -21.42 19.41
C GLY A 34 -25.90 -20.83 20.49
N GLU A 35 -27.14 -21.32 20.63
CA GLU A 35 -28.04 -20.92 21.69
C GLU A 35 -27.62 -21.52 23.03
N ALA A 36 -27.81 -20.76 24.12
CA ALA A 36 -27.59 -21.27 25.48
C ALA A 36 -28.77 -22.18 25.88
N LEU A 37 -28.48 -23.48 26.08
CA LEU A 37 -29.47 -24.51 26.42
C LEU A 37 -29.56 -24.79 27.92
N ASP A 38 -28.46 -24.58 28.62
CA ASP A 38 -28.35 -24.83 30.05
C ASP A 38 -27.19 -24.01 30.64
N PHE A 39 -26.93 -24.09 31.92
CA PHE A 39 -25.83 -23.45 32.62
C PHE A 39 -25.11 -24.45 33.52
N ARG A 40 -23.78 -24.37 33.53
CA ARG A 40 -22.92 -25.16 34.40
C ARG A 40 -22.23 -24.23 35.40
N TRP A 41 -22.22 -24.55 36.67
CA TRP A 41 -21.46 -23.77 37.62
C TRP A 41 -19.95 -24.02 37.45
N THR A 42 -19.19 -22.94 37.51
CA THR A 42 -17.71 -22.94 37.30
C THR A 42 -16.96 -22.57 38.58
N SER A 43 -17.52 -21.71 39.39
CA SER A 43 -16.94 -21.29 40.67
C SER A 43 -18.02 -20.91 41.66
N MET A 44 -17.71 -20.97 42.96
CA MET A 44 -18.59 -20.56 44.04
C MET A 44 -17.77 -20.14 45.25
N ASN A 45 -18.35 -19.28 46.13
CA ASN A 45 -17.74 -18.93 47.40
C ASN A 45 -18.05 -19.97 48.49
N VAL A 46 -17.36 -19.87 49.65
CA VAL A 46 -17.47 -20.83 50.75
C VAL A 46 -18.92 -21.02 51.23
N PRO A 47 -19.74 -19.97 51.44
CA PRO A 47 -21.15 -20.13 51.80
C PRO A 47 -21.97 -20.89 50.74
N ALA A 48 -21.70 -20.67 49.44
CA ALA A 48 -22.37 -21.37 48.35
C ALA A 48 -22.00 -22.86 48.30
N GLU A 49 -20.74 -23.20 48.58
CA GLU A 49 -20.30 -24.61 48.67
C GLU A 49 -21.11 -25.42 49.71
N GLY A 50 -21.34 -24.83 50.87
CA GLY A 50 -22.15 -25.42 51.90
C GLY A 50 -23.60 -25.68 51.45
N TRP A 51 -24.20 -24.72 50.76
CA TRP A 51 -25.54 -24.82 50.21
C TRP A 51 -25.65 -25.88 49.10
N VAL A 52 -24.74 -25.87 48.12
CA VAL A 52 -24.69 -26.84 47.01
C VAL A 52 -24.56 -28.28 47.57
N ARG A 53 -23.68 -28.49 48.55
CA ARG A 53 -23.50 -29.80 49.21
C ARG A 53 -24.75 -30.23 49.98
N SER A 54 -25.44 -29.31 50.67
CA SER A 54 -26.63 -29.63 51.47
C SER A 54 -27.84 -30.09 50.65
N LEU A 55 -27.83 -29.75 49.31
CA LEU A 55 -28.91 -30.10 48.40
C LEU A 55 -28.49 -31.15 47.35
N GLU A 56 -27.26 -31.69 47.44
CA GLU A 56 -26.70 -32.66 46.48
C GLU A 56 -26.87 -32.23 45.01
N LEU A 57 -26.70 -30.93 44.73
CA LEU A 57 -26.94 -30.36 43.43
C LEU A 57 -25.88 -30.79 42.39
N GLY A 58 -26.34 -31.16 41.21
CA GLY A 58 -25.49 -31.44 40.05
C GLY A 58 -24.81 -30.19 39.50
N ARG A 59 -23.94 -30.39 38.49
CA ARG A 59 -23.21 -29.26 37.84
C ARG A 59 -24.05 -28.43 36.88
N HIS A 60 -25.22 -28.92 36.49
CA HIS A 60 -26.10 -28.29 35.51
C HIS A 60 -27.33 -27.71 36.18
N VAL A 61 -27.72 -26.49 35.84
CA VAL A 61 -28.87 -25.79 36.47
C VAL A 61 -30.19 -26.50 36.20
N SER A 62 -30.36 -27.10 35.02
CA SER A 62 -31.54 -27.86 34.64
C SER A 62 -31.80 -29.08 35.55
N LEU A 63 -30.73 -29.61 36.17
CA LEU A 63 -30.81 -30.77 37.09
C LEU A 63 -30.99 -30.36 38.53
N TRP A 64 -31.03 -29.07 38.86
CA TRP A 64 -31.23 -28.58 40.21
C TRP A 64 -32.71 -28.70 40.55
N THR A 65 -33.02 -29.73 41.25
CA THR A 65 -34.41 -30.03 41.66
C THR A 65 -34.48 -30.23 43.17
N ARG A 66 -35.64 -29.92 43.76
CA ARG A 66 -36.00 -30.26 45.13
C ARG A 66 -37.40 -30.84 45.11
N GLU A 67 -37.58 -32.01 45.77
CA GLU A 67 -38.85 -32.70 45.76
C GLU A 67 -39.47 -32.93 44.37
N GLY A 68 -38.62 -33.10 43.37
CA GLY A 68 -39.00 -33.32 41.95
C GLY A 68 -39.36 -32.05 41.13
N ALA A 69 -39.36 -30.88 41.77
CA ALA A 69 -39.57 -29.61 41.08
C ALA A 69 -38.24 -28.89 40.77
N ALA A 70 -38.09 -28.29 39.59
CA ALA A 70 -36.92 -27.49 39.24
C ALA A 70 -36.75 -26.32 40.21
N LEU A 71 -35.54 -26.15 40.77
CA LEU A 71 -35.19 -25.02 41.62
C LEU A 71 -35.11 -23.70 40.88
N PHE A 72 -34.78 -23.75 39.57
CA PHE A 72 -34.64 -22.57 38.74
C PHE A 72 -35.19 -22.82 37.34
N ASP A 73 -35.78 -21.78 36.77
CA ASP A 73 -36.19 -21.77 35.37
C ASP A 73 -35.00 -21.34 34.47
N VAL A 74 -34.45 -22.29 33.72
CA VAL A 74 -33.32 -22.06 32.80
C VAL A 74 -33.63 -20.95 31.78
N ALA A 75 -34.89 -20.83 31.34
CA ALA A 75 -35.30 -19.77 30.41
C ALA A 75 -35.15 -18.37 31.03
N THR A 76 -35.30 -18.25 32.36
CA THR A 76 -35.02 -17.00 33.08
C THR A 76 -33.53 -16.66 33.04
N PHE A 77 -32.65 -17.65 33.22
CA PHE A 77 -31.19 -17.46 33.16
C PHE A 77 -30.74 -17.08 31.73
N VAL A 78 -31.25 -17.74 30.71
CA VAL A 78 -31.02 -17.39 29.31
C VAL A 78 -31.46 -15.94 29.04
N ARG A 79 -32.60 -15.53 29.58
CA ARG A 79 -33.11 -14.15 29.39
C ARG A 79 -32.20 -13.11 30.05
N VAL A 80 -31.67 -13.39 31.24
CA VAL A 80 -30.69 -12.53 31.93
C VAL A 80 -29.40 -12.45 31.12
N LEU A 81 -28.91 -13.59 30.63
CA LEU A 81 -27.70 -13.64 29.78
C LEU A 81 -27.87 -12.79 28.53
N MET A 82 -28.96 -12.96 27.80
CA MET A 82 -29.22 -12.29 26.52
C MET A 82 -29.54 -10.81 26.67
N ARG A 83 -30.32 -10.42 27.67
CA ARG A 83 -30.81 -9.05 27.86
C ARG A 83 -29.96 -8.22 28.82
N GLY A 84 -29.15 -8.86 29.67
CA GLY A 84 -28.33 -8.22 30.69
C GLY A 84 -29.13 -7.59 31.84
N VAL A 85 -30.45 -7.84 31.94
CA VAL A 85 -31.30 -7.31 33.01
C VAL A 85 -31.28 -8.27 34.18
N PRO A 86 -30.89 -7.85 35.39
CA PRO A 86 -30.91 -8.70 36.58
C PRO A 86 -32.30 -9.27 36.86
N HIS A 87 -32.32 -10.50 37.36
CA HIS A 87 -33.55 -11.14 37.81
C HIS A 87 -33.48 -11.46 39.30
N VAL A 88 -34.54 -11.13 40.02
CA VAL A 88 -34.72 -11.47 41.42
C VAL A 88 -35.89 -12.43 41.51
N GLY A 89 -35.66 -13.62 42.06
CA GLY A 89 -36.67 -14.66 42.23
C GLY A 89 -36.75 -15.19 43.66
N LEU A 90 -37.83 -15.92 43.94
CA LEU A 90 -37.96 -16.75 45.15
C LEU A 90 -37.46 -18.15 44.82
N LEU A 91 -36.72 -18.77 45.74
CA LEU A 91 -36.25 -20.13 45.58
C LEU A 91 -37.47 -21.08 45.68
N PRO A 92 -37.85 -21.80 44.62
CA PRO A 92 -39.00 -22.67 44.61
C PRO A 92 -38.87 -23.80 45.68
N GLY A 93 -39.94 -24.11 46.37
CA GLY A 93 -39.97 -25.18 47.42
C GLY A 93 -39.25 -24.82 48.71
N ASP A 94 -38.72 -23.59 48.86
CA ASP A 94 -38.20 -23.13 50.17
C ASP A 94 -39.30 -22.48 50.99
N ALA A 95 -39.84 -23.22 51.95
CA ALA A 95 -40.89 -22.72 52.87
C ALA A 95 -40.45 -21.46 53.64
N ALA A 96 -39.16 -21.15 53.68
CA ALA A 96 -38.62 -19.99 54.37
C ALA A 96 -38.48 -18.75 53.41
N GLY A 97 -38.95 -18.88 52.16
CA GLY A 97 -39.04 -17.76 51.25
C GLY A 97 -37.69 -17.14 50.81
N ARG A 98 -36.60 -17.93 50.75
CA ARG A 98 -35.31 -17.45 50.29
C ARG A 98 -35.41 -16.88 48.89
N ARG A 99 -34.70 -15.76 48.67
CA ARG A 99 -34.60 -15.11 47.38
C ARG A 99 -33.25 -15.41 46.75
N TYR A 100 -33.22 -15.34 45.43
CA TYR A 100 -32.00 -15.34 44.66
C TYR A 100 -31.97 -14.17 43.72
N VAL A 101 -30.76 -13.74 43.38
CA VAL A 101 -30.49 -12.71 42.36
C VAL A 101 -29.56 -13.31 41.31
N VAL A 102 -29.93 -13.15 40.05
CA VAL A 102 -29.09 -13.55 38.90
C VAL A 102 -28.77 -12.31 38.09
N VAL A 103 -27.49 -12.12 37.76
CA VAL A 103 -27.01 -11.04 36.91
C VAL A 103 -26.07 -11.58 35.84
N ARG A 104 -25.97 -10.88 34.70
CA ARG A 104 -24.97 -11.20 33.69
C ARG A 104 -23.57 -10.80 34.17
N HIS A 105 -22.61 -11.72 34.04
CA HIS A 105 -21.20 -11.53 34.39
C HIS A 105 -20.31 -12.05 33.28
N GLY A 106 -19.69 -11.14 32.53
CA GLY A 106 -18.93 -11.50 31.32
C GLY A 106 -19.80 -12.23 30.28
N GLU A 107 -19.35 -13.39 29.84
CA GLU A 107 -20.10 -14.29 28.95
C GLU A 107 -21.03 -15.27 29.72
N GLY A 108 -21.04 -15.22 31.05
CA GLY A 108 -21.85 -16.06 31.91
C GLY A 108 -22.78 -15.29 32.83
N LEU A 109 -23.13 -15.93 33.95
CA LEU A 109 -24.04 -15.40 34.97
C LEU A 109 -23.43 -15.55 36.36
N ALA A 110 -23.82 -14.64 37.27
CA ALA A 110 -23.57 -14.79 38.70
C ALA A 110 -24.90 -14.90 39.43
N LEU A 111 -25.02 -15.91 40.30
CA LEU A 111 -26.18 -16.20 41.12
C LEU A 111 -25.85 -15.98 42.59
N TRP A 112 -26.61 -15.14 43.27
CA TRP A 112 -26.55 -14.93 44.73
C TRP A 112 -27.80 -15.48 45.40
N LEU A 113 -27.61 -16.16 46.52
CA LEU A 113 -28.70 -16.64 47.40
C LEU A 113 -28.78 -15.70 48.58
N LEU A 114 -29.88 -15.01 48.73
CA LEU A 114 -30.11 -14.09 49.81
C LEU A 114 -30.38 -14.83 51.16
N PRO A 115 -30.05 -14.24 52.32
CA PRO A 115 -30.25 -14.86 53.62
C PRO A 115 -31.70 -15.21 53.91
N ARG A 116 -31.94 -16.17 54.82
CA ARG A 116 -33.28 -16.52 55.32
C ARG A 116 -33.88 -15.39 56.14
N ASP A 117 -35.17 -15.13 55.96
CA ASP A 117 -35.98 -14.40 56.94
C ASP A 117 -36.29 -15.38 58.12
N GLU A 118 -35.52 -15.29 59.17
CA GLU A 118 -35.87 -16.03 60.40
C GLU A 118 -36.93 -15.26 61.16
N GLY A 119 -38.10 -15.89 61.33
CA GLY A 119 -39.36 -15.36 61.74
C GLY A 119 -39.46 -14.58 63.06
N GLN A 120 -40.43 -13.74 63.09
CA GLN A 120 -41.19 -13.06 64.13
C GLN A 120 -40.74 -13.26 65.57
N ALA A 121 -39.78 -12.48 66.02
CA ALA A 121 -39.69 -12.05 67.40
C ALA A 121 -38.88 -10.75 67.51
N ALA A 122 -39.58 -9.66 67.62
CA ALA A 122 -39.12 -8.27 67.83
C ALA A 122 -39.28 -7.35 66.59
N ASP A 123 -40.49 -6.88 66.41
CA ASP A 123 -40.97 -6.10 65.24
C ASP A 123 -40.22 -4.77 64.93
N ALA A 124 -39.46 -4.22 65.86
CA ALA A 124 -38.73 -3.02 65.63
C ALA A 124 -37.29 -3.26 65.08
N HIS A 125 -36.57 -4.22 65.65
CA HIS A 125 -35.22 -4.58 65.22
C HIS A 125 -35.24 -5.38 63.92
N GLN A 126 -36.30 -6.07 63.61
CA GLN A 126 -36.48 -6.83 62.40
C GLN A 126 -36.72 -5.89 61.20
N ALA A 127 -37.55 -4.85 61.36
CA ALA A 127 -37.80 -3.85 60.36
C ALA A 127 -36.54 -3.02 60.04
N GLU A 128 -35.68 -2.81 61.02
CA GLU A 128 -34.41 -2.10 60.85
C GLU A 128 -33.37 -2.95 60.10
N ARG A 129 -33.29 -4.25 60.46
CA ARG A 129 -32.45 -5.22 59.74
C ARG A 129 -32.93 -5.45 58.31
N GLU A 130 -34.22 -5.54 58.07
CA GLU A 130 -34.78 -5.65 56.71
C GLU A 130 -34.51 -4.40 55.88
N ARG A 131 -34.62 -3.21 56.50
CA ARG A 131 -34.26 -1.95 55.81
C ARG A 131 -32.78 -1.88 55.51
N ALA A 132 -31.91 -2.27 56.46
CA ALA A 132 -30.46 -2.33 56.24
C ALA A 132 -30.09 -3.34 55.15
N ALA A 133 -30.66 -4.56 55.17
CA ALA A 133 -30.46 -5.59 54.18
C ALA A 133 -30.97 -5.15 52.78
N ARG A 134 -32.13 -4.49 52.70
CA ARG A 134 -32.64 -3.91 51.46
C ARG A 134 -31.71 -2.80 50.92
N GLN A 135 -31.25 -1.90 51.81
CA GLN A 135 -30.30 -0.84 51.41
C GLN A 135 -28.97 -1.41 50.93
N GLU A 136 -28.49 -2.50 51.57
CA GLU A 136 -27.25 -3.17 51.13
C GLU A 136 -27.42 -3.85 49.78
N VAL A 137 -28.56 -4.53 49.55
CA VAL A 137 -28.88 -5.12 48.23
C VAL A 137 -29.07 -4.04 47.15
N GLU A 138 -29.79 -2.98 47.47
CA GLU A 138 -29.96 -1.85 46.56
C GLU A 138 -28.61 -1.17 46.24
N ALA A 139 -27.74 -1.00 47.24
CA ALA A 139 -26.40 -0.45 47.04
C ALA A 139 -25.48 -1.40 46.26
N ALA A 140 -25.59 -2.71 46.45
CA ALA A 140 -24.87 -3.73 45.69
C ALA A 140 -25.37 -3.77 44.23
N LEU A 141 -26.69 -3.72 44.04
CA LEU A 141 -27.28 -3.66 42.70
C LEU A 141 -26.87 -2.40 41.96
N ALA A 142 -26.95 -1.23 42.63
CA ALA A 142 -26.51 0.04 42.02
C ALA A 142 -25.02 0.02 41.64
N ARG A 143 -24.17 -0.58 42.51
CA ARG A 143 -22.74 -0.74 42.16
C ARG A 143 -22.52 -1.67 40.99
N ALA A 144 -23.24 -2.78 40.92
CA ALA A 144 -23.19 -3.73 39.80
C ALA A 144 -23.67 -3.06 38.50
N GLU A 145 -24.77 -2.31 38.53
CA GLU A 145 -25.30 -1.56 37.39
C GLU A 145 -24.31 -0.50 36.93
N GLN A 146 -23.70 0.25 37.86
CA GLN A 146 -22.64 1.24 37.51
C GLN A 146 -21.43 0.57 36.86
N THR A 147 -21.00 -0.58 37.39
CA THR A 147 -19.86 -1.32 36.82
C THR A 147 -20.17 -1.81 35.41
N VAL A 148 -21.37 -2.40 35.22
CA VAL A 148 -21.83 -2.86 33.89
C VAL A 148 -21.96 -1.68 32.91
N SER A 149 -22.50 -0.54 33.38
CA SER A 149 -22.61 0.67 32.54
C SER A 149 -21.23 1.23 32.16
N ALA A 150 -20.30 1.31 33.12
CA ALA A 150 -18.94 1.76 32.87
C ALA A 150 -18.19 0.82 31.91
N LEU A 151 -18.38 -0.49 32.06
CA LEU A 151 -17.77 -1.48 31.15
C LEU A 151 -18.33 -1.35 29.74
N ARG A 152 -19.65 -1.21 29.59
CA ARG A 152 -20.28 -0.99 28.27
C ARG A 152 -19.80 0.30 27.61
N GLU A 153 -19.69 1.37 28.37
CA GLU A 153 -19.19 2.64 27.86
C GLU A 153 -17.71 2.55 27.45
N ALA A 154 -16.90 1.84 28.22
CA ALA A 154 -15.50 1.58 27.88
C ALA A 154 -15.37 0.71 26.61
N GLU A 155 -16.18 -0.36 26.50
CA GLU A 155 -16.23 -1.24 25.32
C GLU A 155 -16.70 -0.48 24.07
N GLU A 156 -17.74 0.35 24.20
CA GLU A 156 -18.23 1.16 23.08
C GLU A 156 -17.21 2.20 22.66
N ARG A 157 -16.57 2.87 23.62
CA ARG A 157 -15.48 3.83 23.35
C ARG A 157 -14.32 3.15 22.63
N TYR A 158 -13.90 1.98 23.09
CA TYR A 158 -12.87 1.17 22.46
C TYR A 158 -13.25 0.80 21.01
N ARG A 159 -14.48 0.28 20.82
CA ARG A 159 -14.99 -0.10 19.49
C ARG A 159 -15.06 1.09 18.52
N LEU A 160 -15.51 2.26 19.01
CA LEU A 160 -15.58 3.47 18.19
C LEU A 160 -14.19 4.00 17.85
N ALA A 161 -13.23 3.97 18.78
CA ALA A 161 -11.85 4.37 18.55
C ALA A 161 -11.20 3.49 17.48
N THR A 162 -11.32 2.18 17.59
CA THR A 162 -10.80 1.20 16.61
C THR A 162 -11.40 1.42 15.22
N ARG A 163 -12.72 1.67 15.14
CA ARG A 163 -13.37 1.95 13.86
C ARG A 163 -12.96 3.29 13.24
N ALA A 164 -12.64 4.27 14.06
CA ALA A 164 -12.24 5.59 13.59
C ALA A 164 -10.81 5.61 13.01
N THR A 165 -9.90 4.80 13.55
CA THR A 165 -8.51 4.70 13.07
C THR A 165 -8.36 3.75 11.89
N HIS A 166 -9.33 2.87 11.63
CA HIS A 166 -9.24 1.77 10.65
C HIS A 166 -8.06 0.82 10.91
N ASP A 167 -7.48 0.86 12.11
CA ASP A 167 -6.38 0.00 12.51
C ASP A 167 -6.89 -1.41 12.79
N VAL A 168 -6.06 -2.39 12.49
CA VAL A 168 -6.30 -3.78 12.85
C VAL A 168 -5.65 -4.05 14.18
N LEU A 169 -6.46 -4.32 15.19
CA LEU A 169 -5.95 -4.67 16.51
C LEU A 169 -5.60 -6.14 16.59
N TRP A 170 -4.52 -6.42 17.33
CA TRP A 170 -4.08 -7.77 17.64
C TRP A 170 -3.69 -7.88 19.11
N ASP A 171 -3.84 -9.09 19.65
CA ASP A 171 -3.64 -9.42 21.04
C ASP A 171 -2.96 -10.78 21.16
N TRP A 172 -1.67 -10.76 21.50
CA TRP A 172 -0.84 -11.95 21.58
C TRP A 172 -0.61 -12.38 23.01
N HIS A 173 -1.00 -13.61 23.32
CA HIS A 173 -0.80 -14.27 24.61
C HIS A 173 0.40 -15.21 24.54
N PHE A 174 1.47 -14.89 25.26
CA PHE A 174 2.73 -15.64 25.20
C PHE A 174 2.60 -17.08 25.72
N ALA A 175 1.80 -17.32 26.76
CA ALA A 175 1.64 -18.65 27.37
C ALA A 175 1.03 -19.69 26.42
N THR A 176 0.20 -19.26 25.48
CA THR A 176 -0.51 -20.13 24.54
C THR A 176 -0.03 -19.97 23.10
N ASP A 177 0.84 -19.01 22.85
CA ASP A 177 1.25 -18.56 21.50
C ASP A 177 0.04 -18.22 20.59
N HIS A 178 -1.04 -17.72 21.21
CA HIS A 178 -2.26 -17.35 20.50
C HIS A 178 -2.29 -15.85 20.22
N VAL A 179 -2.47 -15.48 18.96
CA VAL A 179 -2.71 -14.10 18.52
C VAL A 179 -4.17 -13.99 18.10
N ARG A 180 -4.92 -13.18 18.82
CA ARG A 180 -6.30 -12.84 18.46
C ARG A 180 -6.32 -11.54 17.68
N TRP A 181 -6.94 -11.57 16.51
CA TRP A 181 -7.13 -10.43 15.63
C TRP A 181 -8.54 -9.88 15.75
N ASP A 182 -8.68 -8.55 15.75
CA ASP A 182 -10.00 -7.91 15.71
C ASP A 182 -10.67 -8.16 14.35
N PRO A 183 -12.03 -8.26 14.30
CA PRO A 183 -12.80 -8.37 13.04
C PRO A 183 -12.49 -7.31 12.00
N GLY A 184 -11.90 -6.16 12.38
CA GLY A 184 -11.37 -5.15 11.46
C GLY A 184 -10.32 -5.66 10.48
N THR A 185 -9.61 -6.77 10.81
CA THR A 185 -8.63 -7.42 9.92
C THR A 185 -9.24 -7.83 8.57
N GLY A 186 -10.48 -8.30 8.58
CA GLY A 186 -11.21 -8.64 7.35
C GLY A 186 -11.47 -7.44 6.45
N ASN A 187 -11.66 -6.26 7.02
CA ASN A 187 -11.91 -5.03 6.27
C ASN A 187 -10.62 -4.39 5.73
N ALA A 188 -9.53 -4.43 6.50
CA ALA A 188 -8.28 -3.77 6.14
C ALA A 188 -7.41 -4.61 5.18
N PHE A 189 -7.31 -5.94 5.45
CA PHE A 189 -6.42 -6.83 4.69
C PHE A 189 -7.16 -7.95 3.95
N GLY A 190 -8.50 -8.00 4.00
CA GLY A 190 -9.34 -8.94 3.25
C GLY A 190 -9.36 -10.36 3.78
N HIS A 191 -8.69 -10.66 4.91
CA HIS A 191 -8.69 -12.00 5.50
C HIS A 191 -10.03 -12.33 6.16
N ALA A 192 -10.53 -13.57 5.97
CA ALA A 192 -11.83 -13.99 6.49
C ALA A 192 -11.87 -13.94 8.02
N THR A 193 -13.00 -13.50 8.58
CA THR A 193 -13.23 -13.40 10.04
C THR A 193 -13.17 -14.74 10.78
N SER A 194 -13.32 -15.86 10.09
CA SER A 194 -13.15 -17.22 10.66
C SER A 194 -11.70 -17.56 11.03
N VAL A 195 -10.76 -16.66 10.71
CA VAL A 195 -9.31 -16.84 10.84
C VAL A 195 -8.74 -15.94 11.95
N LEU A 196 -9.57 -15.52 12.91
CA LEU A 196 -9.22 -14.49 13.89
C LEU A 196 -8.35 -14.97 15.07
N GLU A 197 -8.11 -16.27 15.19
CA GLU A 197 -7.24 -16.84 16.23
C GLU A 197 -6.17 -17.72 15.59
N HIS A 198 -4.94 -17.24 15.57
CA HIS A 198 -3.81 -17.95 15.00
C HIS A 198 -2.61 -17.93 15.94
N LYS A 199 -1.67 -18.84 15.68
CA LYS A 199 -0.33 -18.73 16.23
C LYS A 199 0.43 -17.61 15.54
N LEU A 200 1.45 -17.06 16.20
CA LEU A 200 2.31 -16.02 15.66
C LEU A 200 2.88 -16.36 14.27
N GLY A 201 3.15 -17.64 14.00
CA GLY A 201 3.63 -18.10 12.69
C GLY A 201 2.75 -17.70 11.52
N TRP A 202 1.42 -17.66 11.69
CA TRP A 202 0.50 -17.21 10.64
C TRP A 202 0.78 -15.76 10.17
N TRP A 203 1.09 -14.87 11.11
CA TRP A 203 1.52 -13.50 10.81
C TRP A 203 2.86 -13.49 10.10
N GLY A 204 3.86 -14.22 10.61
CA GLY A 204 5.21 -14.28 10.04
C GLY A 204 5.24 -14.79 8.59
N GLU A 205 4.37 -15.75 8.23
CA GLU A 205 4.23 -16.24 6.85
C GLU A 205 3.73 -15.17 5.88
N ARG A 206 3.05 -14.12 6.37
CA ARG A 206 2.48 -13.02 5.58
C ARG A 206 3.34 -11.77 5.56
N VAL A 207 4.42 -11.74 6.29
CA VAL A 207 5.46 -10.72 6.13
C VAL A 207 6.24 -11.02 4.85
N HIS A 208 6.51 -9.99 4.05
CA HIS A 208 7.27 -10.12 2.80
C HIS A 208 8.63 -10.77 3.03
N ASP A 209 9.06 -11.66 2.13
CA ASP A 209 10.28 -12.46 2.32
C ASP A 209 11.53 -11.62 2.63
N GLU A 210 11.69 -10.47 1.96
CA GLU A 210 12.81 -9.56 2.20
C GLU A 210 12.74 -8.84 3.56
N ASP A 211 11.54 -8.71 4.17
CA ASP A 211 11.36 -8.03 5.46
C ASP A 211 11.32 -9.02 6.62
N ARG A 212 10.98 -10.30 6.35
CA ARG A 212 10.66 -11.32 7.35
C ARG A 212 11.75 -11.52 8.39
N ASP A 213 12.96 -11.80 7.97
CA ASP A 213 14.07 -12.08 8.89
C ASP A 213 14.33 -10.87 9.78
N ARG A 214 14.39 -9.67 9.19
CA ARG A 214 14.58 -8.42 9.93
C ARG A 214 13.50 -8.18 10.97
N VAL A 215 12.24 -8.37 10.60
CA VAL A 215 11.08 -8.06 11.46
C VAL A 215 10.95 -9.08 12.58
N VAL A 216 11.12 -10.37 12.27
CA VAL A 216 11.05 -11.46 13.25
C VAL A 216 12.21 -11.37 14.25
N ASP A 217 13.44 -11.17 13.78
CA ASP A 217 14.60 -11.03 14.66
C ASP A 217 14.43 -9.84 15.61
N ARG A 218 13.98 -8.70 15.11
CA ARG A 218 13.71 -7.52 15.95
C ARG A 218 12.59 -7.73 16.95
N LEU A 219 11.55 -8.49 16.59
CA LEU A 219 10.47 -8.84 17.53
C LEU A 219 11.01 -9.72 18.65
N VAL A 220 11.83 -10.73 18.33
CA VAL A 220 12.47 -11.60 19.32
C VAL A 220 13.39 -10.81 20.25
N GLU A 221 14.23 -9.95 19.71
CA GLU A 221 15.11 -9.06 20.48
C GLU A 221 14.30 -8.11 21.38
N PHE A 222 13.23 -7.53 20.86
CA PHE A 222 12.34 -6.64 21.62
C PHE A 222 11.69 -7.37 22.80
N VAL A 223 11.12 -8.55 22.58
CA VAL A 223 10.49 -9.36 23.64
C VAL A 223 11.50 -9.73 24.75
N ALA A 224 12.76 -9.98 24.39
CA ALA A 224 13.83 -10.29 25.33
C ALA A 224 14.41 -9.02 26.01
N SER A 225 14.15 -7.83 25.49
CA SER A 225 14.63 -6.56 26.03
C SER A 225 13.80 -6.09 27.23
N THR A 226 14.15 -4.94 27.80
CA THR A 226 13.35 -4.27 28.86
C THR A 226 12.37 -3.23 28.31
N GLY A 227 12.25 -3.11 26.99
CA GLY A 227 11.35 -2.16 26.36
C GLY A 227 9.89 -2.62 26.43
N ASP A 228 8.98 -1.66 26.50
CA ASP A 228 7.54 -1.92 26.58
C ASP A 228 6.79 -1.57 25.30
N VAL A 229 7.44 -0.81 24.37
CA VAL A 229 6.80 -0.32 23.14
C VAL A 229 7.51 -0.87 21.92
N TRP A 230 6.77 -1.60 21.10
CA TRP A 230 7.15 -2.10 19.78
C TRP A 230 6.72 -1.12 18.69
N SER A 231 7.54 -0.95 17.65
CA SER A 231 7.14 -0.22 16.44
C SER A 231 8.00 -0.67 15.27
N GLU A 232 7.37 -1.21 14.21
CA GLU A 232 8.02 -1.62 12.98
C GLU A 232 7.17 -1.32 11.75
N GLU A 233 7.86 -1.05 10.63
CA GLU A 233 7.25 -0.92 9.31
C GLU A 233 7.72 -2.08 8.42
N TYR A 234 6.76 -2.73 7.75
CA TYR A 234 7.04 -3.85 6.84
C TYR A 234 5.90 -4.05 5.84
N ARG A 235 6.14 -4.92 4.84
CA ARG A 235 5.13 -5.32 3.86
C ARG A 235 4.38 -6.55 4.36
N PHE A 236 3.06 -6.46 4.41
CA PHE A 236 2.15 -7.53 4.83
C PHE A 236 1.22 -7.95 3.69
N GLN A 237 1.02 -9.27 3.50
CA GLN A 237 0.24 -9.81 2.42
C GLN A 237 -1.26 -9.71 2.70
N ARG A 238 -2.01 -9.11 1.77
CA ARG A 238 -3.48 -9.15 1.77
C ARG A 238 -3.99 -10.48 1.25
N ALA A 239 -5.28 -10.77 1.49
CA ALA A 239 -5.93 -12.00 1.05
C ALA A 239 -5.99 -12.16 -0.48
N ASP A 240 -5.95 -11.07 -1.24
CA ASP A 240 -5.87 -11.08 -2.71
C ASP A 240 -4.45 -11.30 -3.26
N GLY A 241 -3.48 -11.49 -2.37
CA GLY A 241 -2.07 -11.67 -2.71
C GLY A 241 -1.29 -10.37 -2.90
N SER A 242 -1.93 -9.20 -2.85
CA SER A 242 -1.25 -7.90 -2.91
C SER A 242 -0.54 -7.58 -1.60
N TRP A 243 0.41 -6.61 -1.66
CA TRP A 243 1.18 -6.18 -0.50
C TRP A 243 0.67 -4.84 0.05
N ALA A 244 0.50 -4.80 1.38
CA ALA A 244 0.27 -3.58 2.12
C ALA A 244 1.56 -3.15 2.82
N HIS A 245 1.89 -1.87 2.83
CA HIS A 245 2.84 -1.32 3.79
C HIS A 245 2.10 -1.10 5.09
N VAL A 246 2.58 -1.71 6.16
CA VAL A 246 1.95 -1.61 7.48
C VAL A 246 2.90 -0.98 8.49
N LEU A 247 2.34 -0.14 9.34
CA LEU A 247 2.97 0.32 10.57
C LEU A 247 2.37 -0.49 11.72
N ASP A 248 3.16 -1.36 12.31
CA ASP A 248 2.78 -2.23 13.41
C ASP A 248 3.33 -1.69 14.73
N ARG A 249 2.43 -1.46 15.68
CA ARG A 249 2.77 -0.95 17.01
C ARG A 249 2.14 -1.79 18.08
N GLY A 250 2.88 -2.05 19.16
CA GLY A 250 2.38 -2.83 20.27
C GLY A 250 2.96 -2.42 21.60
N VAL A 251 2.25 -2.77 22.66
CA VAL A 251 2.70 -2.60 24.04
C VAL A 251 2.77 -3.96 24.70
N LEU A 252 3.92 -4.26 25.31
CA LEU A 252 4.22 -5.50 25.96
C LEU A 252 3.92 -5.40 27.47
N ALA A 253 3.05 -6.25 27.95
CA ALA A 253 2.78 -6.42 29.39
C ALA A 253 3.65 -7.54 29.96
N ARG A 254 4.25 -7.29 31.12
CA ARG A 254 5.09 -8.24 31.86
C ARG A 254 4.49 -8.54 33.23
N ASP A 255 4.83 -9.70 33.78
CA ASP A 255 4.50 -10.03 35.17
C ASP A 255 5.46 -9.33 36.18
N ASP A 256 5.23 -9.56 37.46
CA ASP A 256 6.04 -8.98 38.54
C ASP A 256 7.51 -9.46 38.50
N GLU A 257 7.78 -10.58 37.83
CA GLU A 257 9.14 -11.11 37.61
C GLU A 257 9.77 -10.61 36.28
N GLY A 258 9.08 -9.73 35.55
CA GLY A 258 9.57 -9.13 34.30
C GLY A 258 9.42 -10.04 33.06
N ARG A 259 8.71 -11.18 33.16
CA ARG A 259 8.49 -12.09 32.04
C ARG A 259 7.37 -11.58 31.13
N PRO A 260 7.50 -11.71 29.81
CA PRO A 260 6.44 -11.30 28.88
C PRO A 260 5.21 -12.18 29.06
N VAL A 261 4.04 -11.56 29.26
CA VAL A 261 2.75 -12.25 29.45
C VAL A 261 1.82 -12.02 28.28
N ARG A 262 1.72 -10.78 27.82
CA ARG A 262 0.77 -10.37 26.78
C ARG A 262 1.30 -9.17 26.00
N MET A 263 1.03 -9.14 24.73
CA MET A 263 1.33 -7.98 23.88
C MET A 263 0.08 -7.59 23.10
N ILE A 264 -0.29 -6.31 23.19
CA ILE A 264 -1.46 -5.77 22.47
C ILE A 264 -0.98 -4.69 21.54
N GLY A 265 -1.47 -4.70 20.32
CA GLY A 265 -1.05 -3.73 19.33
C GLY A 265 -2.06 -3.45 18.24
N SER A 266 -1.60 -2.61 17.30
CA SER A 266 -2.38 -2.27 16.11
C SER A 266 -1.49 -2.26 14.87
N MET A 267 -2.04 -2.77 13.76
CA MET A 267 -1.47 -2.64 12.43
C MET A 267 -2.27 -1.61 11.64
N MET A 268 -1.59 -0.56 11.19
CA MET A 268 -2.14 0.50 10.34
C MET A 268 -1.67 0.28 8.90
N ASP A 269 -2.60 0.29 7.94
CA ASP A 269 -2.27 0.31 6.52
C ASP A 269 -1.79 1.71 6.12
N VAL A 270 -0.49 1.85 5.85
CA VAL A 270 0.15 3.10 5.44
C VAL A 270 0.53 3.11 3.96
N THR A 271 0.01 2.17 3.17
CA THR A 271 0.37 1.98 1.75
C THR A 271 0.18 3.26 0.93
N GLU A 272 -0.96 3.91 1.06
CA GLU A 272 -1.25 5.12 0.30
C GLU A 272 -0.32 6.27 0.72
N ARG A 273 -0.08 6.42 2.02
CA ARG A 273 0.85 7.42 2.55
C ARG A 273 2.29 7.18 2.06
N THR A 274 2.74 5.93 2.07
CA THR A 274 4.08 5.55 1.61
C THR A 274 4.24 5.84 0.13
N ARG A 275 3.27 5.48 -0.71
CA ARG A 275 3.27 5.79 -2.15
C ARG A 275 3.31 7.29 -2.43
N GLN A 276 2.54 8.07 -1.68
CA GLN A 276 2.56 9.54 -1.81
C GLN A 276 3.92 10.12 -1.45
N LEU A 277 4.54 9.64 -0.36
CA LEU A 277 5.89 10.06 0.03
C LEU A 277 6.94 9.66 -1.01
N GLU A 278 6.89 8.44 -1.53
CA GLU A 278 7.77 7.97 -2.60
C GLU A 278 7.64 8.85 -3.85
N THR A 279 6.40 9.13 -4.27
CA THR A 279 6.12 10.03 -5.40
C THR A 279 6.70 11.43 -5.17
N MET A 280 6.48 12.00 -3.98
CA MET A 280 7.04 13.33 -3.63
C MET A 280 8.57 13.33 -3.62
N VAL A 281 9.20 12.28 -3.12
CA VAL A 281 10.67 12.14 -3.11
C VAL A 281 11.20 12.01 -4.53
N GLU A 282 10.55 11.23 -5.38
CA GLU A 282 10.92 11.10 -6.80
C GLU A 282 10.77 12.43 -7.54
N GLU A 283 9.69 13.16 -7.32
CA GLU A 283 9.48 14.49 -7.90
C GLU A 283 10.53 15.50 -7.42
N ALA A 284 10.86 15.49 -6.12
CA ALA A 284 11.88 16.35 -5.57
C ALA A 284 13.27 16.04 -6.15
N ARG A 285 13.65 14.77 -6.22
CA ARG A 285 14.91 14.32 -6.84
C ARG A 285 14.99 14.66 -8.32
N PHE A 286 13.86 14.55 -9.03
CA PHE A 286 13.78 14.96 -10.41
C PHE A 286 13.99 16.46 -10.55
N ARG A 287 13.30 17.29 -9.75
CA ARG A 287 13.43 18.75 -9.76
C ARG A 287 14.86 19.20 -9.48
N GLU A 288 15.52 18.58 -8.51
CA GLU A 288 16.90 18.92 -8.16
C GLU A 288 17.88 18.60 -9.30
N ARG A 289 17.78 17.39 -9.90
CA ARG A 289 18.58 17.01 -11.06
C ARG A 289 18.32 17.93 -12.25
N PHE A 290 17.06 18.23 -12.52
CA PHE A 290 16.62 19.13 -13.57
C PHE A 290 17.27 20.51 -13.45
N ILE A 291 17.22 21.15 -12.29
CA ILE A 291 17.84 22.46 -12.05
C ILE A 291 19.36 22.37 -12.16
N GLY A 292 19.99 21.33 -11.64
CA GLY A 292 21.44 21.14 -11.68
C GLY A 292 21.97 21.02 -13.12
N ILE A 293 21.33 20.17 -13.94
CA ILE A 293 21.71 19.96 -15.34
C ILE A 293 21.48 21.22 -16.18
N LEU A 294 20.31 21.85 -16.02
CA LEU A 294 20.00 23.09 -16.72
C LEU A 294 21.00 24.20 -16.41
N GLY A 295 21.34 24.37 -15.13
CA GLY A 295 22.27 25.42 -14.73
C GLY A 295 23.66 25.26 -15.33
N HIS A 296 24.13 24.02 -15.49
CA HIS A 296 25.44 23.74 -16.09
C HIS A 296 25.40 23.76 -17.61
N ASP A 297 24.44 23.06 -18.22
CA ASP A 297 24.47 22.80 -19.66
C ASP A 297 24.00 23.99 -20.51
N LEU A 298 23.12 24.85 -19.97
CA LEU A 298 22.82 26.15 -20.62
C LEU A 298 23.91 27.18 -20.42
N ARG A 299 24.64 27.15 -19.29
CA ARG A 299 25.74 28.11 -19.05
C ARG A 299 26.89 27.89 -19.98
N ASN A 300 27.19 26.66 -20.40
CA ASN A 300 28.32 26.33 -21.26
C ASN A 300 28.23 27.00 -22.65
N PRO A 301 27.15 26.78 -23.45
CA PRO A 301 27.00 27.45 -24.75
C PRO A 301 26.86 28.97 -24.60
N LEU A 302 26.19 29.46 -23.55
CA LEU A 302 26.09 30.88 -23.27
C LEU A 302 27.49 31.50 -23.06
N ASN A 303 28.35 30.85 -22.27
CA ASN A 303 29.72 31.30 -22.07
C ASN A 303 30.52 31.28 -23.38
N ALA A 304 30.32 30.28 -24.26
CA ALA A 304 30.98 30.21 -25.56
C ALA A 304 30.56 31.40 -26.46
N ILE A 305 29.28 31.77 -26.49
CA ILE A 305 28.76 32.96 -27.16
C ILE A 305 29.42 34.22 -26.62
N VAL A 306 29.38 34.41 -25.27
CA VAL A 306 29.94 35.60 -24.62
C VAL A 306 31.44 35.73 -24.87
N LEU A 307 32.20 34.63 -24.77
CA LEU A 307 33.66 34.64 -25.03
C LEU A 307 33.97 34.96 -26.49
N SER A 308 33.23 34.37 -27.44
CA SER A 308 33.42 34.64 -28.88
C SER A 308 33.09 36.08 -29.21
N ALA A 309 31.98 36.63 -28.69
CA ALA A 309 31.61 38.03 -28.87
C ALA A 309 32.62 39.00 -28.22
N ARG A 310 33.11 38.67 -27.01
CA ARG A 310 34.16 39.46 -26.33
C ARG A 310 35.49 39.44 -27.09
N ALA A 311 35.87 38.29 -27.65
CA ALA A 311 37.08 38.16 -28.46
C ALA A 311 37.01 39.04 -29.72
N GLN A 312 35.87 39.06 -30.40
CA GLN A 312 35.64 39.97 -31.54
C GLN A 312 35.69 41.44 -31.13
N LYS A 313 35.05 41.82 -30.00
CA LYS A 313 35.03 43.20 -29.50
C LYS A 313 36.41 43.70 -29.09
N ARG A 314 37.26 42.84 -28.47
CA ARG A 314 38.61 43.24 -27.99
C ARG A 314 39.61 43.47 -29.11
N ARG A 315 39.56 42.68 -30.19
CA ARG A 315 40.55 42.74 -31.30
C ARG A 315 40.23 43.79 -32.35
N GLY A 316 39.03 44.30 -32.40
CA GLY A 316 38.59 45.27 -33.40
C GLY A 316 38.59 44.72 -34.85
N PRO A 317 37.98 45.47 -35.80
CA PRO A 317 37.85 44.97 -37.15
C PRO A 317 39.20 44.92 -37.96
N LEU A 318 40.24 45.62 -37.50
CA LEU A 318 41.52 45.67 -38.13
C LEU A 318 42.55 44.61 -37.69
N GLU A 319 42.27 43.94 -36.55
CA GLU A 319 43.16 42.93 -35.93
C GLU A 319 42.67 41.49 -36.11
N CYS A 320 41.45 41.28 -36.61
CA CYS A 320 40.87 39.94 -36.85
C CYS A 320 41.00 39.62 -38.36
N THR A 321 41.58 38.48 -38.72
CA THR A 321 41.47 37.97 -40.07
C THR A 321 40.04 37.63 -40.45
N PRO A 322 39.61 37.71 -41.71
CA PRO A 322 38.27 37.30 -42.16
C PRO A 322 37.91 35.85 -41.70
N GLU A 323 38.91 34.99 -41.65
CA GLU A 323 38.75 33.60 -41.20
C GLU A 323 38.47 33.49 -39.73
N GLN A 324 39.18 34.23 -38.87
CA GLN A 324 38.91 34.29 -37.44
C GLN A 324 37.51 34.87 -37.14
N TYR A 325 37.10 35.87 -37.91
CA TYR A 325 35.77 36.46 -37.78
C TYR A 325 34.69 35.45 -38.13
N ARG A 326 34.85 34.68 -39.20
CA ARG A 326 33.98 33.60 -39.63
C ARG A 326 33.89 32.49 -38.56
N GLN A 327 35.02 32.05 -38.02
CA GLN A 327 35.07 31.05 -36.95
C GLN A 327 34.35 31.49 -35.68
N HIS A 328 34.49 32.74 -35.24
CA HIS A 328 33.77 33.27 -34.12
C HIS A 328 32.26 33.34 -34.37
N ALA A 329 31.84 33.80 -35.56
CA ALA A 329 30.42 33.83 -35.94
C ALA A 329 29.81 32.42 -35.97
N GLN A 330 30.51 31.45 -36.57
CA GLN A 330 30.09 30.03 -36.57
C GLN A 330 29.97 29.44 -35.16
N ARG A 331 30.90 29.78 -34.26
CA ARG A 331 30.80 29.32 -32.84
C ARG A 331 29.62 29.93 -32.13
N ILE A 332 29.30 31.19 -32.36
CA ILE A 332 28.13 31.87 -31.80
C ILE A 332 26.85 31.19 -32.30
N GLU A 333 26.76 31.02 -33.65
CA GLU A 333 25.60 30.38 -34.28
C GLU A 333 25.37 28.94 -33.79
N ALA A 334 26.40 28.11 -33.78
CA ALA A 334 26.35 26.74 -33.31
C ALA A 334 25.92 26.66 -31.80
N SER A 335 26.44 27.59 -30.98
CA SER A 335 26.09 27.65 -29.56
C SER A 335 24.66 28.13 -29.35
N ALA A 336 24.18 29.11 -30.13
CA ALA A 336 22.80 29.59 -30.06
C ALA A 336 21.79 28.52 -30.52
N THR A 337 22.08 27.83 -31.62
CA THR A 337 21.28 26.72 -32.15
C THR A 337 21.19 25.59 -31.10
N ARG A 338 22.31 25.23 -30.47
CA ARG A 338 22.35 24.25 -29.41
C ARG A 338 21.48 24.63 -28.22
N MET A 339 21.53 25.89 -27.78
CA MET A 339 20.64 26.39 -26.73
C MET A 339 19.17 26.32 -27.13
N GLY A 340 18.84 26.66 -28.37
CA GLY A 340 17.48 26.54 -28.89
C GLY A 340 16.95 25.10 -28.81
N ASN A 341 17.74 24.13 -29.23
CA ASN A 341 17.41 22.73 -29.18
C ASN A 341 17.21 22.25 -27.71
N MET A 342 18.12 22.64 -26.80
CA MET A 342 17.99 22.33 -25.39
C MET A 342 16.71 22.89 -24.77
N ILE A 343 16.30 24.12 -25.14
CA ILE A 343 15.05 24.73 -24.68
C ILE A 343 13.84 23.97 -25.26
N ALA A 344 13.87 23.56 -26.51
CA ALA A 344 12.82 22.78 -27.14
C ALA A 344 12.65 21.41 -26.44
N ASP A 345 13.75 20.71 -26.20
CA ASP A 345 13.76 19.42 -25.47
C ASP A 345 13.19 19.56 -24.08
N LEU A 346 13.50 20.67 -23.40
CA LEU A 346 12.99 20.97 -22.07
C LEU A 346 11.48 21.22 -22.07
N LEU A 347 10.98 21.97 -23.06
CA LEU A 347 9.55 22.19 -23.22
C LEU A 347 8.82 20.89 -23.53
N ASP A 348 9.42 20.00 -24.32
CA ASP A 348 8.85 18.68 -24.61
C ASP A 348 8.84 17.79 -23.35
N LEU A 349 9.90 17.78 -22.55
CA LEU A 349 9.94 17.09 -21.26
C LEU A 349 8.85 17.60 -20.30
N THR A 350 8.68 18.93 -20.20
CA THR A 350 7.65 19.51 -19.32
C THR A 350 6.25 19.17 -19.80
N ARG A 351 5.99 19.17 -21.10
CA ARG A 351 4.71 18.76 -21.69
C ARG A 351 4.43 17.28 -21.45
N ALA A 352 5.42 16.42 -21.68
CA ALA A 352 5.28 14.98 -21.45
C ALA A 352 4.87 14.68 -19.99
N ARG A 353 5.47 15.39 -19.02
CA ARG A 353 5.20 15.16 -17.59
C ARG A 353 3.94 15.83 -17.05
N LEU A 354 3.65 17.07 -17.46
CA LEU A 354 2.57 17.86 -16.87
C LEU A 354 1.24 17.75 -17.61
N ALA A 355 1.28 17.48 -18.93
CA ALA A 355 0.09 17.46 -19.79
C ALA A 355 -0.36 16.05 -20.18
N GLY A 356 0.24 15.00 -19.59
CA GLY A 356 -0.11 13.62 -19.90
C GLY A 356 0.34 13.13 -21.28
N GLY A 357 1.38 13.74 -21.84
CA GLY A 357 2.00 13.34 -23.10
C GLY A 357 2.32 14.51 -24.05
N ILE A 358 3.06 14.22 -25.12
CA ILE A 358 3.40 15.20 -26.16
C ILE A 358 2.19 15.39 -27.09
N PRO A 359 1.70 16.63 -27.29
CA PRO A 359 0.59 16.87 -28.22
C PRO A 359 1.05 16.63 -29.65
N LEU A 360 0.22 15.93 -30.44
CA LEU A 360 0.49 15.61 -31.84
C LEU A 360 -0.43 16.36 -32.79
N ARG A 361 0.11 16.78 -33.93
CA ARG A 361 -0.62 17.29 -35.10
C ARG A 361 -0.57 16.27 -36.23
N LYS A 362 -1.37 15.20 -36.07
CA LYS A 362 -1.42 14.12 -37.08
C LYS A 362 -1.99 14.59 -38.39
N GLY A 363 -1.36 14.20 -39.49
CA GLY A 363 -1.79 14.47 -40.88
C GLY A 363 -1.24 13.43 -41.85
N PRO A 364 -1.67 13.49 -43.12
CA PRO A 364 -1.12 12.61 -44.14
C PRO A 364 0.40 12.80 -44.26
N THR A 365 1.12 11.72 -44.01
CA THR A 365 2.60 11.76 -43.92
C THR A 365 3.19 10.63 -44.75
N ASP A 366 4.21 10.93 -45.53
CA ASP A 366 5.09 9.95 -46.15
C ASP A 366 6.39 9.86 -45.34
N LEU A 367 6.57 8.78 -44.60
CA LEU A 367 7.75 8.55 -43.77
C LEU A 367 9.02 8.36 -44.59
N GLY A 368 8.92 7.89 -45.82
CA GLY A 368 10.07 7.83 -46.75
C GLY A 368 10.64 9.22 -47.05
N ALA A 369 9.76 10.18 -47.30
CA ALA A 369 10.18 11.58 -47.51
C ALA A 369 10.77 12.18 -46.23
N VAL A 370 10.19 11.88 -45.04
CA VAL A 370 10.73 12.34 -43.75
C VAL A 370 12.11 11.74 -43.49
N CYS A 371 12.32 10.45 -43.78
CA CYS A 371 13.63 9.80 -43.64
C CYS A 371 14.68 10.48 -44.52
N GLN A 372 14.34 10.75 -45.82
CA GLN A 372 15.27 11.40 -46.73
C GLN A 372 15.60 12.82 -46.29
N GLN A 373 14.59 13.60 -45.90
CA GLN A 373 14.81 14.99 -45.42
C GLN A 373 15.78 15.01 -44.23
N VAL A 374 15.56 14.16 -43.21
CA VAL A 374 16.41 14.13 -42.01
C VAL A 374 17.83 13.71 -42.34
N VAL A 375 18.01 12.77 -43.27
CA VAL A 375 19.34 12.32 -43.66
C VAL A 375 20.06 13.41 -44.47
N ASP A 376 19.38 14.13 -45.36
CA ASP A 376 19.96 15.26 -46.09
C ASP A 376 20.43 16.37 -45.13
N GLU A 377 19.62 16.69 -44.10
CA GLU A 377 19.98 17.67 -43.06
C GLU A 377 21.19 17.22 -42.23
N LEU A 378 21.23 15.96 -41.80
CA LEU A 378 22.33 15.44 -40.99
C LEU A 378 23.60 15.21 -41.79
N SER A 379 23.50 14.82 -43.05
CA SER A 379 24.67 14.68 -43.94
C SER A 379 25.38 16.02 -44.19
N ALA A 380 24.64 17.12 -44.22
CA ALA A 380 25.23 18.45 -44.30
C ALA A 380 25.97 18.83 -42.98
N ALA A 381 25.50 18.36 -41.84
CA ALA A 381 26.11 18.60 -40.52
C ALA A 381 27.32 17.67 -40.23
N TYR A 382 27.31 16.45 -40.81
CA TYR A 382 28.34 15.42 -40.65
C TYR A 382 28.87 14.93 -41.99
N PRO A 383 29.61 15.78 -42.76
CA PRO A 383 30.02 15.47 -44.13
C PRO A 383 30.96 14.25 -44.26
N ASP A 384 31.69 13.93 -43.19
CA ASP A 384 32.62 12.80 -43.14
C ASP A 384 31.95 11.47 -42.74
N ARG A 385 30.62 11.45 -42.53
CA ARG A 385 29.86 10.28 -42.05
C ARG A 385 28.85 9.85 -43.10
N ALA A 386 28.84 8.57 -43.43
CA ALA A 386 27.87 8.01 -44.38
C ALA A 386 26.60 7.54 -43.64
N VAL A 387 25.43 7.93 -44.15
CA VAL A 387 24.13 7.41 -43.76
C VAL A 387 23.47 6.73 -44.95
N ALA A 388 23.21 5.44 -44.87
CA ALA A 388 22.50 4.67 -45.90
C ALA A 388 21.01 4.61 -45.57
N VAL A 389 20.17 5.05 -46.52
CA VAL A 389 18.70 5.02 -46.37
C VAL A 389 18.13 3.92 -47.25
N ASP A 390 17.30 3.08 -46.68
CA ASP A 390 16.55 2.05 -47.38
C ASP A 390 15.07 2.14 -47.02
N VAL A 391 14.23 2.48 -47.99
CA VAL A 391 12.78 2.64 -47.83
C VAL A 391 12.09 1.59 -48.70
N ASP A 392 11.56 0.55 -48.05
CA ASP A 392 10.84 -0.52 -48.75
C ASP A 392 9.32 -0.26 -48.70
N GLY A 393 8.73 -0.09 -49.87
CA GLY A 393 7.28 0.05 -50.08
C GLY A 393 6.74 1.46 -49.82
N LYS A 394 5.41 1.55 -49.71
CA LYS A 394 4.70 2.81 -49.42
C LYS A 394 4.67 3.09 -47.92
N ALA A 395 5.36 4.13 -47.51
CA ALA A 395 5.45 4.58 -46.13
C ALA A 395 4.40 5.68 -45.77
N GLU A 396 3.23 5.63 -46.43
CA GLU A 396 2.12 6.60 -46.23
C GLU A 396 1.25 6.24 -45.04
N GLY A 397 0.88 7.23 -44.20
CA GLY A 397 0.01 7.08 -43.04
C GLY A 397 -0.42 8.42 -42.48
N GLU A 398 -1.06 8.38 -41.27
CA GLU A 398 -1.46 9.57 -40.53
C GLU A 398 -0.62 9.71 -39.27
N TRP A 399 0.39 10.55 -39.35
CA TRP A 399 1.32 10.83 -38.25
C TRP A 399 1.64 12.34 -38.20
N ASP A 400 2.35 12.75 -37.18
CA ASP A 400 2.93 14.09 -37.09
C ASP A 400 4.35 14.04 -37.69
N SER A 401 4.49 14.60 -38.90
CA SER A 401 5.75 14.57 -39.66
C SER A 401 6.89 15.31 -38.97
N GLU A 402 6.60 16.45 -38.31
CA GLU A 402 7.61 17.24 -37.58
C GLU A 402 8.14 16.46 -36.37
N ARG A 403 7.23 15.82 -35.61
CA ARG A 403 7.61 15.00 -34.46
C ARG A 403 8.35 13.73 -34.86
N LEU A 404 7.99 13.09 -35.97
CA LEU A 404 8.74 11.93 -36.46
C LEU A 404 10.09 12.32 -37.08
N ALA A 405 10.22 13.48 -37.68
CA ALA A 405 11.52 14.03 -38.07
C ALA A 405 12.41 14.24 -36.82
N GLN A 406 11.85 14.73 -35.69
CA GLN A 406 12.57 14.87 -34.43
C GLN A 406 13.01 13.49 -33.87
N VAL A 407 12.17 12.47 -33.96
CA VAL A 407 12.53 11.09 -33.58
C VAL A 407 13.72 10.59 -34.38
N LEU A 408 13.65 10.73 -35.72
CA LEU A 408 14.71 10.28 -36.61
C LEU A 408 16.00 11.07 -36.41
N SER A 409 15.90 12.39 -36.27
CA SER A 409 17.06 13.27 -36.01
C SER A 409 17.77 12.86 -34.70
N ASN A 410 17.03 12.55 -33.65
CA ASN A 410 17.61 12.08 -32.38
C ASN A 410 18.26 10.69 -32.52
N LEU A 411 17.60 9.73 -33.20
CA LEU A 411 18.14 8.39 -33.34
C LEU A 411 19.34 8.33 -34.28
N VAL A 412 19.27 9.01 -35.46
CA VAL A 412 20.38 9.05 -36.43
C VAL A 412 21.53 9.90 -35.87
N GLY A 413 21.22 11.02 -35.19
CA GLY A 413 22.22 11.84 -34.51
C GLY A 413 23.01 11.04 -33.49
N ASN A 414 22.34 10.30 -32.62
CA ASN A 414 22.98 9.40 -31.66
C ASN A 414 23.83 8.32 -32.36
N ALA A 415 23.34 7.74 -33.45
CA ALA A 415 24.06 6.73 -34.21
C ALA A 415 25.35 7.32 -34.88
N LEU A 416 25.31 8.56 -35.32
CA LEU A 416 26.46 9.26 -35.86
C LEU A 416 27.50 9.64 -34.79
N GLU A 417 27.05 10.01 -33.61
CA GLU A 417 27.92 10.41 -32.50
C GLU A 417 28.57 9.21 -31.78
N HIS A 418 27.82 8.12 -31.58
CA HIS A 418 28.25 6.96 -30.77
C HIS A 418 28.67 5.76 -31.60
N GLY A 419 28.31 5.73 -32.88
CA GLY A 419 28.70 4.66 -33.79
C GLY A 419 30.17 4.74 -34.20
N SER A 420 30.70 3.63 -34.71
CA SER A 420 32.07 3.57 -35.26
C SER A 420 32.28 4.63 -36.32
N PRO A 421 33.34 5.49 -36.26
CA PRO A 421 33.53 6.59 -37.19
C PRO A 421 33.72 6.13 -38.66
N ASP A 422 34.26 4.93 -38.88
CA ASP A 422 34.57 4.40 -40.21
C ASP A 422 33.42 3.55 -40.81
N ALA A 423 32.32 3.40 -40.11
CA ALA A 423 31.20 2.59 -40.56
C ALA A 423 29.94 3.43 -40.81
N PRO A 424 29.14 3.09 -41.84
CA PRO A 424 27.90 3.79 -42.13
C PRO A 424 26.82 3.53 -41.06
N VAL A 425 25.94 4.52 -40.89
CA VAL A 425 24.67 4.38 -40.15
C VAL A 425 23.61 3.92 -41.15
N PHE A 426 22.80 2.96 -40.78
CA PHE A 426 21.72 2.46 -41.63
C PHE A 426 20.37 2.94 -41.09
N LEU A 427 19.58 3.61 -41.91
CA LEU A 427 18.20 3.98 -41.67
C LEU A 427 17.29 3.18 -42.59
N ARG A 428 16.47 2.30 -42.02
CA ARG A 428 15.52 1.47 -42.77
C ARG A 428 14.08 1.83 -42.41
N CYS A 429 13.21 1.85 -43.41
CA CYS A 429 11.79 2.12 -43.26
C CYS A 429 10.99 1.11 -44.08
N TRP A 430 10.18 0.28 -43.43
CA TRP A 430 9.36 -0.74 -44.11
C TRP A 430 8.04 -1.01 -43.40
N THR A 431 7.10 -1.63 -44.12
CA THR A 431 5.81 -2.04 -43.55
C THR A 431 5.86 -3.48 -43.06
N LYS A 432 5.44 -3.73 -41.82
CA LYS A 432 5.30 -5.08 -41.24
C LYS A 432 3.90 -5.24 -40.65
N GLY A 433 3.01 -5.91 -41.36
CA GLY A 433 1.61 -6.06 -40.95
C GLY A 433 0.88 -4.72 -40.84
N GLU A 434 0.32 -4.43 -39.68
CA GLU A 434 -0.38 -3.19 -39.39
C GLU A 434 0.54 -2.07 -38.86
N HIS A 435 1.84 -2.27 -38.90
CA HIS A 435 2.81 -1.30 -38.39
C HIS A 435 3.75 -0.82 -39.49
N GLN A 436 4.09 0.46 -39.43
CA GLN A 436 5.27 1.00 -40.11
C GLN A 436 6.44 0.87 -39.13
N VAL A 437 7.54 0.31 -39.63
CA VAL A 437 8.76 0.10 -38.85
C VAL A 437 9.85 1.06 -39.34
N LEU A 438 10.46 1.76 -38.41
CA LEU A 438 11.67 2.57 -38.65
C LEU A 438 12.80 1.94 -37.82
N GLU A 439 13.93 1.72 -38.44
CA GLU A 439 15.10 1.11 -37.82
C GLU A 439 16.32 1.94 -38.07
N VAL A 440 17.04 2.29 -37.00
CA VAL A 440 18.33 2.97 -37.07
C VAL A 440 19.38 2.05 -36.49
N GLN A 441 20.34 1.65 -37.29
CA GLN A 441 21.42 0.74 -36.90
C GLN A 441 22.78 1.42 -37.09
N ASN A 442 23.63 1.28 -36.08
CA ASN A 442 25.03 1.70 -36.16
C ASN A 442 25.97 0.63 -35.63
N PRO A 443 27.02 0.27 -36.34
CA PRO A 443 28.13 -0.50 -35.80
C PRO A 443 28.86 0.28 -34.70
N GLY A 444 29.34 -0.42 -33.68
CA GLY A 444 30.05 0.20 -32.55
C GLY A 444 30.08 -0.69 -31.33
N ASN A 445 30.59 -0.15 -30.23
CA ASN A 445 30.62 -0.86 -28.96
C ASN A 445 29.18 -1.13 -28.45
N PRO A 446 28.91 -2.29 -27.93
CA PRO A 446 27.57 -2.62 -27.42
C PRO A 446 27.26 -1.82 -26.14
N ILE A 447 26.01 -1.44 -26.00
CA ILE A 447 25.49 -0.84 -24.79
C ILE A 447 25.36 -1.94 -23.71
N PRO A 448 25.94 -1.76 -22.51
CA PRO A 448 25.81 -2.70 -21.39
C PRO A 448 24.33 -2.99 -21.07
N GLU A 449 24.05 -4.24 -20.68
CA GLU A 449 22.66 -4.69 -20.42
C GLU A 449 21.98 -3.88 -19.34
N GLU A 450 22.70 -3.54 -18.28
CA GLU A 450 22.23 -2.74 -17.14
C GLU A 450 21.81 -1.32 -17.55
N LEU A 451 22.43 -0.78 -18.60
CA LEU A 451 22.10 0.55 -19.14
C LEU A 451 20.93 0.53 -20.12
N ARG A 452 20.67 -0.60 -20.81
CA ARG A 452 19.63 -0.69 -21.85
C ARG A 452 18.22 -0.45 -21.30
N GLU A 453 17.90 -0.96 -20.11
CA GLU A 453 16.58 -0.78 -19.46
C GLU A 453 16.31 0.69 -19.12
N ARG A 454 17.37 1.44 -18.85
CA ARG A 454 17.28 2.83 -18.38
C ARG A 454 17.69 3.85 -19.44
N LEU A 455 17.92 3.41 -20.66
CA LEU A 455 18.41 4.26 -21.75
C LEU A 455 17.42 5.38 -22.15
N PHE A 456 16.13 5.11 -21.95
CA PHE A 456 15.05 6.04 -22.23
C PHE A 456 14.66 6.91 -21.02
N ASP A 457 15.36 6.79 -19.88
CA ASP A 457 15.16 7.66 -18.73
C ASP A 457 15.70 9.07 -19.03
N PRO A 458 15.01 10.13 -18.60
CA PRO A 458 15.48 11.49 -18.84
C PRO A 458 16.81 11.75 -18.10
N PHE A 459 17.65 12.59 -18.70
CA PHE A 459 18.96 13.01 -18.18
C PHE A 459 20.01 11.91 -18.05
N ARG A 460 19.88 10.82 -18.80
CA ARG A 460 20.89 9.76 -18.87
C ARG A 460 21.91 10.07 -19.97
N GLN A 461 23.16 10.06 -19.56
CA GLN A 461 24.35 10.13 -20.43
C GLN A 461 25.24 8.94 -20.12
N GLY A 462 25.95 8.39 -21.10
CA GLY A 462 26.87 7.27 -20.89
C GLY A 462 27.98 7.64 -19.90
N GLU A 463 28.21 6.83 -18.88
CA GLU A 463 29.21 7.09 -17.82
C GLU A 463 30.68 7.00 -18.29
N GLY A 464 30.93 6.52 -19.53
CA GLY A 464 32.29 6.27 -20.03
C GLY A 464 33.04 7.47 -20.59
N GLU A 465 32.41 8.65 -20.75
CA GLU A 465 33.01 9.77 -21.49
C GLU A 465 33.46 10.95 -20.62
N ARG A 466 33.36 10.85 -19.32
CA ARG A 466 33.82 11.92 -18.41
C ARG A 466 35.35 12.00 -18.25
N GLU A 467 36.10 10.95 -18.58
CA GLU A 467 37.54 10.84 -18.24
C GLU A 467 38.52 10.98 -19.42
N GLN A 468 38.08 10.91 -20.65
CA GLN A 468 39.00 11.07 -21.78
C GLN A 468 38.62 12.27 -22.61
N GLY A 469 39.37 13.36 -22.54
CA GLY A 469 39.44 14.64 -23.27
C GLY A 469 38.86 14.76 -24.71
N GLY A 470 37.90 13.92 -25.07
CA GLY A 470 37.17 13.90 -26.33
C GLY A 470 35.94 14.82 -26.26
N ARG A 471 35.48 15.32 -27.40
CA ARG A 471 34.32 16.20 -27.58
C ARG A 471 33.19 15.82 -26.62
N ARG A 472 32.92 16.70 -25.66
CA ARG A 472 31.82 16.52 -24.69
C ARG A 472 30.53 16.31 -25.45
N ASN A 473 29.84 15.19 -25.18
CA ASN A 473 28.46 14.95 -25.62
C ASN A 473 27.61 16.18 -25.32
N SER A 474 27.01 16.74 -26.34
CA SER A 474 26.50 18.09 -26.34
C SER A 474 25.03 18.19 -26.03
N GLY A 475 24.41 17.12 -25.48
CA GLY A 475 22.98 17.05 -25.21
C GLY A 475 22.63 16.93 -23.73
N LEU A 476 21.39 17.26 -23.35
CA LEU A 476 20.83 17.15 -21.99
C LEU A 476 20.54 15.69 -21.57
N GLY A 477 20.79 14.70 -22.43
CA GLY A 477 20.35 13.31 -22.19
C GLY A 477 18.83 13.15 -22.28
N LEU A 478 18.16 14.01 -23.06
CA LEU A 478 16.70 13.99 -23.25
C LEU A 478 16.28 13.38 -24.60
N GLY A 479 17.20 13.27 -25.57
CA GLY A 479 16.85 12.86 -26.93
C GLY A 479 16.10 11.51 -26.99
N LEU A 480 16.61 10.47 -26.32
CA LEU A 480 15.96 9.15 -26.30
C LEU A 480 14.67 9.13 -25.49
N PHE A 481 14.59 9.90 -24.41
CA PHE A 481 13.34 10.09 -23.68
C PHE A 481 12.27 10.71 -24.58
N ILE A 482 12.61 11.79 -25.30
CA ILE A 482 11.69 12.46 -26.26
C ILE A 482 11.28 11.50 -27.37
N VAL A 483 12.19 10.68 -27.89
CA VAL A 483 11.87 9.62 -28.86
C VAL A 483 10.78 8.71 -28.31
N LYS A 484 10.95 8.20 -27.10
CA LYS A 484 9.96 7.32 -26.44
C LYS A 484 8.60 8.00 -26.30
N GLU A 485 8.58 9.22 -25.79
CA GLU A 485 7.34 9.98 -25.57
C GLU A 485 6.60 10.29 -26.89
N ILE A 486 7.31 10.69 -27.94
CA ILE A 486 6.71 10.94 -29.26
C ILE A 486 6.15 9.64 -29.86
N VAL A 487 6.90 8.54 -29.77
CA VAL A 487 6.47 7.26 -30.32
C VAL A 487 5.26 6.73 -29.57
N GLN A 488 5.23 6.82 -28.23
CA GLN A 488 4.08 6.46 -27.41
C GLN A 488 2.85 7.33 -27.69
N ALA A 489 3.03 8.64 -27.87
CA ALA A 489 1.95 9.54 -28.27
C ALA A 489 1.32 9.15 -29.62
N HIS A 490 2.11 8.57 -30.53
CA HIS A 490 1.62 8.00 -31.79
C HIS A 490 0.93 6.63 -31.61
N GLY A 491 0.96 6.04 -30.39
CA GLY A 491 0.47 4.69 -30.11
C GLY A 491 1.44 3.58 -30.53
N GLY A 492 2.72 3.92 -30.74
CA GLY A 492 3.78 3.03 -31.16
C GLY A 492 4.66 2.53 -30.01
N THR A 493 5.68 1.75 -30.36
CA THR A 493 6.70 1.24 -29.43
C THR A 493 8.09 1.50 -29.97
N VAL A 494 9.07 1.72 -29.09
CA VAL A 494 10.49 1.81 -29.39
C VAL A 494 11.26 0.78 -28.59
N GLU A 495 12.17 0.08 -29.25
CA GLU A 495 13.01 -0.98 -28.67
C GLU A 495 14.47 -0.73 -29.05
N VAL A 496 15.39 -1.23 -28.24
CA VAL A 496 16.83 -1.22 -28.53
C VAL A 496 17.41 -2.62 -28.39
N THR A 497 18.20 -3.01 -29.37
CA THR A 497 19.06 -4.18 -29.31
C THR A 497 20.50 -3.74 -29.52
N SER A 498 21.43 -4.29 -28.73
CA SER A 498 22.83 -3.93 -28.84
C SER A 498 23.70 -5.15 -28.58
N THR A 499 24.51 -5.52 -29.56
CA THR A 499 25.40 -6.67 -29.53
C THR A 499 26.78 -6.33 -30.08
N GLN A 500 27.80 -7.11 -29.70
CA GLN A 500 29.15 -6.92 -30.20
C GLN A 500 29.25 -7.12 -31.74
N LYS A 501 28.38 -7.97 -32.30
CA LYS A 501 28.44 -8.36 -33.73
C LYS A 501 27.68 -7.38 -34.62
N GLU A 502 26.53 -6.91 -34.18
CA GLU A 502 25.60 -6.11 -35.00
C GLU A 502 25.60 -4.63 -34.63
N GLY A 503 26.33 -4.24 -33.58
CA GLY A 503 26.28 -2.90 -33.03
C GLY A 503 24.97 -2.62 -32.31
N THR A 504 24.51 -1.37 -32.34
CA THR A 504 23.26 -0.91 -31.72
C THR A 504 22.20 -0.67 -32.79
N THR A 505 21.01 -1.18 -32.52
CA THR A 505 19.83 -1.01 -33.38
C THR A 505 18.65 -0.50 -32.56
N PHE A 506 18.11 0.64 -32.96
CA PHE A 506 16.84 1.16 -32.43
C PHE A 506 15.73 0.84 -33.42
N THR A 507 14.65 0.22 -32.95
CA THR A 507 13.48 -0.16 -33.75
C THR A 507 12.24 0.56 -33.23
N VAL A 508 11.65 1.40 -34.05
CA VAL A 508 10.38 2.10 -33.80
C VAL A 508 9.27 1.44 -34.59
N ARG A 509 8.16 1.10 -33.94
CA ARG A 509 6.96 0.55 -34.57
C ARG A 509 5.81 1.51 -34.40
N LEU A 510 5.27 2.02 -35.48
CA LEU A 510 4.13 2.94 -35.50
C LEU A 510 2.88 2.24 -36.06
N PRO A 511 1.73 2.34 -35.40
CA PRO A 511 0.49 1.80 -35.96
C PRO A 511 0.10 2.53 -37.23
N ARG A 512 -0.36 1.79 -38.24
CA ARG A 512 -0.96 2.36 -39.45
C ARG A 512 -2.47 2.39 -39.25
N PRO A 513 -3.14 3.49 -39.55
CA PRO A 513 -4.59 3.48 -39.59
C PRO A 513 -5.08 2.45 -40.63
N PRO A 514 -6.16 1.72 -40.36
CA PRO A 514 -6.72 0.77 -41.31
C PRO A 514 -7.02 1.50 -42.62
N ARG A 515 -6.55 0.97 -43.76
CA ARG A 515 -6.86 1.52 -45.07
C ARG A 515 -8.36 1.72 -45.19
N PRO A 516 -8.88 2.90 -45.55
CA PRO A 516 -10.29 3.05 -45.88
C PRO A 516 -10.59 2.06 -47.01
N LYS A 517 -11.52 1.12 -46.74
CA LYS A 517 -11.99 0.19 -47.76
C LYS A 517 -12.37 1.02 -48.99
N ALA A 518 -11.70 0.81 -50.12
CA ALA A 518 -12.03 1.47 -51.36
C ALA A 518 -13.54 1.36 -51.60
N LYS A 519 -14.23 2.51 -51.63
CA LYS A 519 -15.68 2.54 -51.99
C LYS A 519 -15.80 1.83 -53.31
N ALA A 520 -16.45 0.68 -53.33
CA ALA A 520 -16.78 -0.04 -54.53
C ALA A 520 -17.50 0.95 -55.47
N LYS A 521 -16.94 1.19 -56.65
CA LYS A 521 -17.56 2.01 -57.68
C LYS A 521 -18.97 1.44 -57.94
N ALA A 522 -19.99 2.18 -57.50
CA ALA A 522 -21.36 1.89 -57.82
C ALA A 522 -21.50 1.82 -59.36
N GLY A 523 -21.74 0.64 -59.85
CA GLY A 523 -21.95 0.37 -61.27
C GLY A 523 -23.07 1.23 -61.81
N ARG A 524 -22.75 2.08 -62.78
CA ARG A 524 -23.77 2.78 -63.58
C ARG A 524 -24.63 1.72 -64.31
N SER A 525 -25.81 1.47 -63.80
CA SER A 525 -26.87 0.79 -64.54
C SER A 525 -27.21 1.62 -65.77
N ARG A 526 -26.87 1.11 -66.96
CA ARG A 526 -27.40 1.59 -68.22
C ARG A 526 -28.87 1.14 -68.32
N THR A 527 -29.80 2.04 -68.11
CA THR A 527 -31.21 1.87 -68.53
C THR A 527 -31.24 1.94 -70.05
N ARG A 528 -31.56 0.81 -70.68
CA ARG A 528 -31.95 0.74 -72.09
C ARG A 528 -33.48 1.07 -72.15
N THR A 529 -33.77 2.17 -72.75
CA THR A 529 -35.14 2.51 -73.25
C THR A 529 -35.35 1.77 -74.55
N ALA A 530 -36.46 0.99 -74.65
CA ALA A 530 -37.12 0.60 -75.88
C ALA A 530 -38.46 1.33 -75.91
#